data_03dcf86c66050ca6d55daab3f455a1eb
#
_entry.id   03dcf86c66050ca6d55daab3f455a1eb
#
_cell.length_a   1.000
_cell.length_b   1.000
_cell.length_c   1.000
_cell.angle_alpha   90.00
_cell.angle_beta   90.00
_cell.angle_gamma   90.00
#
_symmetry.space_group_name_H-M   'P 1'
#
loop_
_entity.id
_entity.type
_entity.pdbx_description
1 polymer ?
#
loop_
_entity_poly.entity_id
_entity_poly.type
_entity_poly.pdbx_seq_one_letter_code
_entity_poly.pdbx_strand_id
1 'polypeptide(L)'
;MSDKIKITLPKEFTKRIANRAVKHAQNDMAGRGWSPNTVRNGIRPYFDDGKYGIATNEGYEYIKFQDRGFKPFLMTSLEGKKVPIGDRIVTAKDVGKPGFVRIPRDNGRGYKNVWRNQKWRHPGLEPKNFLNPALSRARLEEGGYIRREIMKRMKGL
;
A
#
# COMPACT_ATOMS: atom_id res chain seq x y z
N MET A 1 15.95 -27.01 -27.75
CA MET A 1 15.72 -26.20 -26.51
C MET A 1 16.03 -24.74 -26.85
N SER A 2 15.08 -23.87 -26.76
CA SER A 2 15.33 -22.44 -27.04
C SER A 2 15.94 -21.80 -25.79
N ASP A 3 17.24 -21.48 -25.86
CA ASP A 3 17.92 -20.73 -24.79
C ASP A 3 17.28 -19.35 -24.68
N LYS A 4 16.52 -19.15 -23.62
CA LYS A 4 15.96 -17.84 -23.30
C LYS A 4 17.08 -16.92 -22.87
N ILE A 5 17.48 -16.02 -23.74
CA ILE A 5 18.41 -14.94 -23.39
C ILE A 5 17.74 -14.05 -22.33
N LYS A 6 18.24 -14.12 -21.12
CA LYS A 6 17.75 -13.29 -20.01
C LYS A 6 18.44 -11.93 -20.08
N ILE A 7 17.77 -10.95 -20.68
CA ILE A 7 18.24 -9.56 -20.68
C ILE A 7 17.93 -8.92 -19.34
N THR A 8 18.95 -8.57 -18.60
CA THR A 8 18.82 -7.82 -17.34
C THR A 8 18.93 -6.32 -17.63
N LEU A 9 17.95 -5.54 -17.22
CA LEU A 9 17.99 -4.09 -17.37
C LEU A 9 19.07 -3.47 -16.46
N PRO A 10 19.98 -2.65 -17.01
CA PRO A 10 20.96 -1.92 -16.21
C PRO A 10 20.31 -1.06 -15.12
N LYS A 11 21.03 -0.89 -14.01
CA LYS A 11 20.55 -0.16 -12.83
C LYS A 11 20.07 1.27 -13.13
N GLU A 12 20.66 1.94 -14.08
CA GLU A 12 20.25 3.28 -14.50
C GLU A 12 18.81 3.33 -15.06
N PHE A 13 18.41 2.28 -15.83
CA PHE A 13 17.05 2.19 -16.37
C PHE A 13 16.03 1.78 -15.30
N THR A 14 16.41 0.84 -14.43
CA THR A 14 15.56 0.45 -13.31
C THR A 14 15.34 1.63 -12.34
N LYS A 15 16.36 2.43 -12.12
CA LYS A 15 16.27 3.69 -11.35
C LYS A 15 15.28 4.68 -11.98
N ARG A 16 15.34 4.89 -13.29
CA ARG A 16 14.39 5.80 -13.99
C ARG A 16 12.95 5.35 -13.81
N ILE A 17 12.67 4.06 -14.05
CA ILE A 17 11.33 3.51 -13.91
C ILE A 17 10.85 3.65 -12.45
N ALA A 18 11.67 3.28 -11.48
CA ALA A 18 11.31 3.35 -10.06
C ALA A 18 11.00 4.79 -9.60
N ASN A 19 11.83 5.76 -9.99
CA ASN A 19 11.60 7.18 -9.66
C ASN A 19 10.31 7.71 -10.29
N ARG A 20 10.04 7.34 -11.55
CA ARG A 20 8.80 7.73 -12.23
C ARG A 20 7.58 7.09 -11.57
N ALA A 21 7.67 5.82 -11.20
CA ALA A 21 6.61 5.10 -10.49
C ALA A 21 6.26 5.74 -9.15
N VAL A 22 7.26 6.15 -8.36
CA VAL A 22 7.04 6.87 -7.10
C VAL A 22 6.28 8.18 -7.34
N LYS A 23 6.66 8.97 -8.37
CA LYS A 23 5.93 10.21 -8.69
C LYS A 23 4.46 9.94 -9.03
N HIS A 24 4.17 8.91 -9.84
CA HIS A 24 2.79 8.54 -10.16
C HIS A 24 2.00 8.10 -8.92
N ALA A 25 2.60 7.27 -8.07
CA ALA A 25 1.96 6.82 -6.83
C ALA A 25 1.72 7.99 -5.86
N GLN A 26 2.67 8.92 -5.72
CA GLN A 26 2.51 10.11 -4.89
C GLN A 26 1.38 11.02 -5.40
N ASN A 27 1.27 11.22 -6.71
CA ASN A 27 0.19 12.00 -7.31
C ASN A 27 -1.18 11.34 -7.05
N ASP A 28 -1.27 10.01 -7.15
CA ASP A 28 -2.49 9.27 -6.87
C ASP A 28 -2.86 9.34 -5.38
N MET A 29 -1.90 9.19 -4.48
CA MET A 29 -2.09 9.37 -3.03
C MET A 29 -2.60 10.79 -2.70
N ALA A 30 -2.00 11.81 -3.29
CA ALA A 30 -2.43 13.20 -3.10
C ALA A 30 -3.87 13.41 -3.60
N GLY A 31 -4.20 12.90 -4.78
CA GLY A 31 -5.56 12.94 -5.35
C GLY A 31 -6.60 12.22 -4.49
N ARG A 32 -6.20 11.25 -3.68
CA ARG A 32 -7.04 10.54 -2.70
C ARG A 32 -7.11 11.22 -1.33
N GLY A 33 -6.51 12.39 -1.17
CA GLY A 33 -6.55 13.17 0.06
C GLY A 33 -5.63 12.66 1.18
N TRP A 34 -4.57 11.92 0.86
CA TRP A 34 -3.57 11.54 1.86
C TRP A 34 -2.81 12.75 2.37
N SER A 35 -2.33 12.69 3.63
CA SER A 35 -1.60 13.80 4.21
C SER A 35 -0.33 14.13 3.39
N PRO A 36 0.04 15.42 3.25
CA PRO A 36 1.25 15.81 2.52
C PRO A 36 2.53 15.15 3.05
N ASN A 37 2.59 14.90 4.35
CA ASN A 37 3.72 14.19 4.97
C ASN A 37 3.79 12.73 4.50
N THR A 38 2.67 12.01 4.49
CA THR A 38 2.59 10.63 4.00
C THR A 38 2.93 10.55 2.51
N VAL A 39 2.42 11.48 1.70
CA VAL A 39 2.71 11.53 0.26
C VAL A 39 4.21 11.70 0.00
N ARG A 40 4.86 12.60 0.74
CA ARG A 40 6.29 12.89 0.58
C ARG A 40 7.20 11.78 1.09
N ASN A 41 6.90 11.27 2.27
CA ASN A 41 7.81 10.43 3.04
C ASN A 41 7.40 8.95 3.13
N GLY A 42 6.20 8.59 2.65
CA GLY A 42 5.64 7.25 2.84
C GLY A 42 6.24 6.19 1.93
N ILE A 43 6.69 6.58 0.75
CA ILE A 43 7.21 5.66 -0.27
C ILE A 43 8.52 6.16 -0.87
N ARG A 44 9.32 5.22 -1.34
CA ARG A 44 10.60 5.49 -2.00
C ARG A 44 10.81 4.57 -3.20
N PRO A 45 11.65 4.96 -4.17
CA PRO A 45 12.02 4.07 -5.25
C PRO A 45 12.89 2.91 -4.72
N TYR A 46 12.63 1.73 -5.24
CA TYR A 46 13.50 0.56 -5.10
C TYR A 46 14.04 0.19 -6.48
N PHE A 47 15.35 0.07 -6.60
CA PHE A 47 15.99 -0.32 -7.86
C PHE A 47 17.32 -0.98 -7.60
N ASP A 48 17.61 -1.96 -8.45
CA ASP A 48 18.87 -2.69 -8.53
C ASP A 48 18.99 -3.22 -9.97
N ASP A 49 20.05 -3.94 -10.29
CA ASP A 49 20.20 -4.56 -11.60
C ASP A 49 19.04 -5.54 -11.86
N GLY A 50 18.27 -5.24 -12.90
CA GLY A 50 17.11 -6.03 -13.30
C GLY A 50 15.90 -5.98 -12.36
N LYS A 51 15.99 -5.33 -11.20
CA LYS A 51 14.89 -5.22 -10.24
C LYS A 51 14.51 -3.77 -9.99
N TYR A 52 13.23 -3.48 -9.91
CA TYR A 52 12.73 -2.14 -9.60
C TYR A 52 11.29 -2.17 -9.07
N GLY A 53 10.91 -1.14 -8.36
CA GLY A 53 9.59 -1.03 -7.77
C GLY A 53 9.44 0.17 -6.86
N ILE A 54 8.40 0.11 -6.04
CA ILE A 54 8.10 1.08 -4.99
C ILE A 54 8.21 0.37 -3.65
N ALA A 55 8.98 0.91 -2.73
CA ALA A 55 9.08 0.45 -1.35
C ALA A 55 8.43 1.45 -0.41
N THR A 56 7.89 0.97 0.70
CA THR A 56 7.44 1.84 1.81
C THR A 56 8.62 2.16 2.71
N ASN A 57 8.63 3.36 3.28
CA ASN A 57 9.58 3.73 4.32
C ASN A 57 9.13 3.15 5.67
N GLU A 58 10.06 3.08 6.61
CA GLU A 58 9.78 2.66 7.99
C GLU A 58 8.69 3.55 8.62
N GLY A 59 7.75 2.92 9.33
CA GLY A 59 6.60 3.60 9.93
C GLY A 59 5.44 3.87 8.95
N TYR A 60 5.59 3.53 7.67
CA TYR A 60 4.55 3.73 6.65
C TYR A 60 4.04 2.42 6.03
N GLU A 61 4.22 1.30 6.71
CA GLU A 61 3.83 -0.04 6.23
C GLU A 61 2.33 -0.15 5.95
N TYR A 62 1.51 0.67 6.61
CA TYR A 62 0.06 0.73 6.39
C TYR A 62 -0.31 1.11 4.94
N ILE A 63 0.59 1.75 4.18
CA ILE A 63 0.39 2.04 2.75
C ILE A 63 0.20 0.75 1.96
N LYS A 64 0.96 -0.31 2.27
CA LYS A 64 0.80 -1.62 1.62
C LYS A 64 -0.56 -2.25 1.93
N PHE A 65 -1.05 -2.09 3.15
CA PHE A 65 -2.38 -2.58 3.54
C PHE A 65 -3.48 -1.82 2.81
N GLN A 66 -3.33 -0.52 2.63
CA GLN A 66 -4.26 0.30 1.87
C GLN A 66 -4.25 -0.06 0.38
N ASP A 67 -3.08 -0.36 -0.19
CA ASP A 67 -2.95 -0.75 -1.59
C ASP A 67 -3.55 -2.14 -1.85
N ARG A 68 -3.19 -3.12 -1.04
CA ARG A 68 -3.56 -4.54 -1.23
C ARG A 68 -4.90 -4.93 -0.64
N GLY A 69 -5.38 -4.16 0.34
CA GLY A 69 -6.51 -4.56 1.18
C GLY A 69 -6.19 -5.80 2.02
N PHE A 70 -7.15 -6.24 2.79
CA PHE A 70 -7.12 -7.51 3.50
C PHE A 70 -8.53 -7.99 3.85
N LYS A 71 -8.67 -9.31 3.99
CA LYS A 71 -9.96 -9.93 4.31
C LYS A 71 -10.40 -9.63 5.75
N PRO A 72 -11.70 -9.65 6.04
CA PRO A 72 -12.19 -9.59 7.40
C PRO A 72 -11.57 -10.65 8.31
N PHE A 73 -11.21 -10.29 9.53
CA PHE A 73 -10.64 -11.23 10.52
C PHE A 73 -11.08 -10.91 11.94
N LEU A 74 -11.03 -11.90 12.83
CA LEU A 74 -11.25 -11.71 14.25
C LEU A 74 -9.98 -11.21 14.91
N MET A 75 -10.09 -10.15 15.71
CA MET A 75 -8.97 -9.55 16.44
C MET A 75 -8.71 -10.31 17.76
N THR A 76 -8.47 -11.62 17.67
CA THR A 76 -8.30 -12.51 18.84
C THR A 76 -7.16 -12.09 19.77
N SER A 77 -6.13 -11.46 19.22
CA SER A 77 -5.00 -10.93 19.98
C SER A 77 -5.36 -9.78 20.93
N LEU A 78 -6.57 -9.21 20.81
CA LEU A 78 -7.06 -8.15 21.67
C LEU A 78 -7.80 -8.65 22.90
N GLU A 79 -8.18 -9.94 22.99
CA GLU A 79 -8.93 -10.48 24.14
C GLU A 79 -8.24 -10.12 25.45
N GLY A 80 -9.00 -9.49 26.35
CA GLY A 80 -8.50 -9.02 27.66
C GLY A 80 -7.65 -7.73 27.65
N LYS A 81 -7.29 -7.21 26.46
CA LYS A 81 -6.48 -5.99 26.37
C LYS A 81 -7.32 -4.72 26.42
N LYS A 82 -6.70 -3.65 26.90
CA LYS A 82 -7.26 -2.30 26.84
C LYS A 82 -7.04 -1.70 25.45
N VAL A 83 -8.12 -1.32 24.78
CA VAL A 83 -8.11 -0.78 23.41
C VAL A 83 -8.71 0.62 23.41
N PRO A 84 -8.07 1.63 22.83
CA PRO A 84 -8.65 2.96 22.66
C PRO A 84 -9.75 2.91 21.60
N ILE A 85 -10.93 3.45 21.93
CA ILE A 85 -12.05 3.65 21.01
C ILE A 85 -12.50 5.10 21.14
N GLY A 86 -12.10 5.92 20.19
CA GLY A 86 -12.25 7.36 20.28
C GLY A 86 -11.46 7.92 21.48
N ASP A 87 -12.12 8.64 22.37
CA ASP A 87 -11.57 9.24 23.61
C ASP A 87 -11.60 8.31 24.82
N ARG A 88 -12.01 7.04 24.67
CA ARG A 88 -12.17 6.07 25.76
C ARG A 88 -11.28 4.85 25.59
N ILE A 89 -10.91 4.27 26.72
CA ILE A 89 -10.23 2.98 26.77
C ILE A 89 -11.25 1.91 27.18
N VAL A 90 -11.40 0.89 26.35
CA VAL A 90 -12.33 -0.23 26.56
C VAL A 90 -11.53 -1.54 26.63
N THR A 91 -11.89 -2.42 27.56
CA THR A 91 -11.31 -3.77 27.58
C THR A 91 -12.03 -4.63 26.54
N ALA A 92 -11.26 -5.21 25.60
CA ALA A 92 -11.79 -6.15 24.63
C ALA A 92 -12.16 -7.47 25.34
N LYS A 93 -13.45 -7.81 25.32
CA LYS A 93 -13.97 -9.06 25.92
C LYS A 93 -14.87 -9.77 24.92
N ASP A 94 -14.87 -11.09 25.02
CA ASP A 94 -15.70 -11.97 24.20
C ASP A 94 -15.46 -11.79 22.70
N VAL A 95 -14.23 -11.76 22.29
CA VAL A 95 -13.85 -11.67 20.87
C VAL A 95 -14.47 -12.82 20.10
N GLY A 96 -15.19 -12.50 19.03
CA GLY A 96 -15.88 -13.48 18.18
C GLY A 96 -17.26 -13.89 18.67
N LYS A 97 -17.69 -13.55 19.88
CA LYS A 97 -19.06 -13.83 20.39
C LYS A 97 -20.04 -12.75 19.93
N PRO A 98 -21.34 -13.07 19.79
CA PRO A 98 -22.36 -12.08 19.49
C PRO A 98 -22.56 -11.11 20.67
N GLY A 99 -22.96 -9.89 20.37
CA GLY A 99 -23.28 -8.90 21.38
C GLY A 99 -23.23 -7.46 20.90
N PHE A 100 -23.56 -6.55 21.79
CA PHE A 100 -23.46 -5.12 21.52
C PHE A 100 -22.02 -4.63 21.66
N VAL A 101 -21.58 -3.83 20.69
CA VAL A 101 -20.36 -3.04 20.75
C VAL A 101 -20.70 -1.56 20.75
N ARG A 102 -19.94 -0.78 21.50
CA ARG A 102 -20.12 0.67 21.58
C ARG A 102 -19.14 1.34 20.63
N ILE A 103 -19.67 2.01 19.61
CA ILE A 103 -18.86 2.70 18.61
C ILE A 103 -19.16 4.21 18.62
N PRO A 104 -18.18 5.07 18.22
CA PRO A 104 -18.43 6.49 18.04
C PRO A 104 -19.56 6.72 17.03
N ARG A 105 -20.34 7.78 17.20
CA ARG A 105 -21.33 8.21 16.20
C ARG A 105 -20.63 8.89 15.02
N ASP A 106 -21.24 8.79 13.85
CA ASP A 106 -20.68 9.32 12.59
C ASP A 106 -20.50 10.86 12.63
N ASN A 107 -21.26 11.56 13.47
CA ASN A 107 -21.15 13.02 13.71
C ASN A 107 -20.04 13.40 14.71
N GLY A 108 -19.24 12.45 15.17
CA GLY A 108 -18.17 12.67 16.15
C GLY A 108 -18.63 13.01 17.58
N ARG A 109 -19.95 13.04 17.85
CA ARG A 109 -20.49 13.36 19.17
C ARG A 109 -21.16 12.14 19.82
N GLY A 110 -20.52 11.64 20.87
CA GLY A 110 -21.04 10.51 21.66
C GLY A 110 -20.89 9.15 20.98
N TYR A 111 -21.61 8.16 21.52
CA TYR A 111 -21.50 6.76 21.13
C TYR A 111 -22.87 6.18 20.82
N LYS A 112 -22.89 5.15 19.97
CA LYS A 112 -24.05 4.29 19.71
C LYS A 112 -23.70 2.83 20.00
N ASN A 113 -24.68 2.06 20.49
CA ASN A 113 -24.55 0.62 20.65
C ASN A 113 -25.00 -0.04 19.35
N VAL A 114 -24.16 -0.90 18.80
CA VAL A 114 -24.45 -1.64 17.57
C VAL A 114 -24.32 -3.13 17.85
N TRP A 115 -25.32 -3.90 17.46
CA TRP A 115 -25.27 -5.35 17.54
C TRP A 115 -24.30 -5.91 16.52
N ARG A 116 -23.48 -6.85 16.94
CA ARG A 116 -22.55 -7.59 16.09
C ARG A 116 -22.69 -9.08 16.33
N ASN A 117 -22.78 -9.86 15.28
CA ASN A 117 -22.76 -11.34 15.36
C ASN A 117 -21.42 -11.83 15.92
N GLN A 118 -20.35 -11.11 15.65
CA GLN A 118 -19.01 -11.37 16.18
C GLN A 118 -18.39 -10.04 16.63
N LYS A 119 -18.27 -9.86 17.94
CA LYS A 119 -17.57 -8.69 18.51
C LYS A 119 -16.09 -8.72 18.12
N TRP A 120 -15.50 -7.55 17.98
CA TRP A 120 -14.06 -7.40 17.66
C TRP A 120 -13.65 -8.08 16.34
N ARG A 121 -14.56 -8.13 15.37
CA ARG A 121 -14.26 -8.51 14.00
C ARG A 121 -13.90 -7.27 13.19
N HIS A 122 -12.70 -7.27 12.61
CA HIS A 122 -12.32 -6.24 11.64
C HIS A 122 -13.04 -6.52 10.31
N PRO A 123 -13.68 -5.52 9.69
CA PRO A 123 -14.45 -5.72 8.46
C PRO A 123 -13.58 -6.00 7.22
N GLY A 124 -12.26 -5.96 7.36
CA GLY A 124 -11.35 -5.98 6.23
C GLY A 124 -11.10 -4.58 5.66
N LEU A 125 -10.38 -4.54 4.60
CA LEU A 125 -10.09 -3.31 3.86
C LEU A 125 -10.10 -3.61 2.36
N GLU A 126 -10.92 -2.89 1.61
CA GLU A 126 -10.94 -2.97 0.16
C GLU A 126 -9.62 -2.47 -0.44
N PRO A 127 -9.03 -3.19 -1.40
CA PRO A 127 -7.78 -2.80 -2.01
C PRO A 127 -7.94 -1.51 -2.85
N LYS A 128 -7.06 -0.55 -2.66
CA LYS A 128 -7.06 0.69 -3.44
C LYS A 128 -6.28 0.60 -4.73
N ASN A 129 -5.41 -0.38 -4.87
CA ASN A 129 -4.66 -0.73 -6.08
C ASN A 129 -4.03 0.48 -6.80
N PHE A 130 -3.15 1.20 -6.16
CA PHE A 130 -2.51 2.37 -6.76
C PHE A 130 -1.01 2.20 -7.05
N LEU A 131 -0.33 1.30 -6.34
CA LEU A 131 1.12 1.09 -6.53
C LEU A 131 1.43 0.36 -7.86
N ASN A 132 0.69 -0.72 -8.17
CA ASN A 132 0.91 -1.46 -9.42
C ASN A 132 0.56 -0.65 -10.67
N PRO A 133 -0.57 0.06 -10.75
CA PRO A 133 -0.84 0.97 -11.87
C PRO A 133 0.21 2.06 -12.04
N ALA A 134 0.73 2.64 -10.96
CA ALA A 134 1.81 3.62 -11.02
C ALA A 134 3.09 3.04 -11.63
N LEU A 135 3.45 1.81 -11.25
CA LEU A 135 4.60 1.10 -11.80
C LEU A 135 4.41 0.76 -13.29
N SER A 136 3.21 0.29 -13.68
CA SER A 136 2.87 -0.02 -15.06
C SER A 136 2.94 1.21 -15.96
N ARG A 137 2.41 2.35 -15.50
CA ARG A 137 2.49 3.63 -16.21
C ARG A 137 3.94 4.07 -16.40
N ALA A 138 4.76 4.00 -15.37
CA ALA A 138 6.18 4.35 -15.44
C ALA A 138 6.93 3.48 -16.46
N ARG A 139 6.64 2.18 -16.53
CA ARG A 139 7.19 1.27 -17.55
C ARG A 139 6.83 1.70 -18.96
N LEU A 140 5.61 2.06 -19.21
CA LEU A 140 5.14 2.51 -20.52
C LEU A 140 5.82 3.83 -20.93
N GLU A 141 5.89 4.79 -20.04
CA GLU A 141 6.50 6.11 -20.30
C GLU A 141 8.02 6.00 -20.54
N GLU A 142 8.73 5.23 -19.73
CA GLU A 142 10.19 5.08 -19.87
C GLU A 142 10.59 4.05 -20.92
N GLY A 143 9.70 3.15 -21.32
CA GLY A 143 10.01 2.05 -22.25
C GLY A 143 10.50 2.52 -23.62
N GLY A 144 9.94 3.59 -24.16
CA GLY A 144 10.38 4.16 -25.43
C GLY A 144 11.80 4.74 -25.37
N TYR A 145 12.14 5.43 -24.28
CA TYR A 145 13.49 5.92 -24.05
C TYR A 145 14.49 4.77 -23.89
N ILE A 146 14.20 3.81 -23.02
CA ILE A 146 15.06 2.66 -22.74
C ILE A 146 15.35 1.87 -24.00
N ARG A 147 14.32 1.61 -24.83
CA ARG A 147 14.47 0.90 -26.11
C ARG A 147 15.45 1.63 -27.03
N ARG A 148 15.32 2.95 -27.18
CA ARG A 148 16.24 3.75 -28.00
C ARG A 148 17.67 3.67 -27.50
N GLU A 149 17.89 3.77 -26.21
CA GLU A 149 19.22 3.71 -25.61
C GLU A 149 19.89 2.33 -25.77
N ILE A 150 19.11 1.25 -25.58
CA ILE A 150 19.59 -0.12 -25.83
C ILE A 150 19.97 -0.28 -27.30
N MET A 151 19.15 0.17 -28.24
CA MET A 151 19.43 0.08 -29.68
C MET A 151 20.65 0.89 -30.07
N LYS A 152 20.92 2.06 -29.50
CA LYS A 152 22.15 2.83 -29.73
C LYS A 152 23.39 2.04 -29.29
N ARG A 153 23.35 1.43 -28.10
CA ARG A 153 24.48 0.63 -27.58
C ARG A 153 24.75 -0.59 -28.44
N MET A 154 23.71 -1.26 -28.92
CA MET A 154 23.86 -2.41 -29.83
C MET A 154 24.45 -2.03 -31.19
N LYS A 155 24.16 -0.81 -31.69
CA LYS A 155 24.73 -0.33 -32.97
C LYS A 155 26.16 0.19 -32.82
N GLY A 156 26.60 0.53 -31.63
CA GLY A 156 27.96 0.95 -31.32
C GLY A 156 28.90 -0.21 -30.99
N LEU A 157 28.39 -1.41 -30.98
CA LEU A 157 29.14 -2.65 -30.91
C LEU A 157 29.44 -3.19 -32.32
#